data_5c43526ac550bf201377ea522ef3e35c
#
_entry.id   5c43526ac550bf201377ea522ef3e35c
#
_cell.length_a   1.000
_cell.length_b   1.000
_cell.length_c   1.000
_cell.angle_alpha   90.00
_cell.angle_beta   90.00
_cell.angle_gamma   90.00
#
_symmetry.space_group_name_H-M   'P 1'
#
loop_
_entity.id
_entity.type
_entity.pdbx_description
1 polymer ?
#
loop_
_entity_poly.entity_id
_entity_poly.type
_entity_poly.pdbx_seq_one_letter_code
_entity_poly.pdbx_strand_id
1 'polypeptide(L)'
;MCRPLSLLARAMASAWSARTAALRAALEAQGLDIVAPLNLRWYNEVAPETARIAPTANGAGEDALAVLVGNSRALWPAFTAAHDSDPAIGDAEHPVDTFVARAIRAAIADASSSRGGSTGMSGCDVRDPRVFDSHDTSPGKLVAIQRMAHVAGVAHLDEKCHLSIHEKHGPWIALRAVLVFDDIEGPDEANRASTPPNPLATNAAARSRVDAAFAFALEGYADPSASAERWQRWVAVRDAVHADPADETRKHPERYYEDQVRYHYNCQTGGDARARIRDGLRAYAATRVRKEADDDV
;
A
#
# COMPACT_ATOMS: atom_id res chain seq x y z
N MET A 1 -43.66 -14.16 -10.83
CA MET A 1 -43.26 -12.73 -10.73
C MET A 1 -42.04 -12.60 -9.85
N CYS A 2 -40.82 -12.75 -10.42
CA CYS A 2 -39.54 -12.61 -9.70
C CYS A 2 -38.55 -11.81 -10.56
N ARG A 3 -38.71 -10.48 -10.63
CA ARG A 3 -37.82 -9.64 -11.43
C ARG A 3 -37.28 -8.34 -10.81
N PRO A 4 -37.65 -7.91 -9.59
CA PRO A 4 -37.01 -6.67 -9.08
C PRO A 4 -35.69 -6.92 -8.32
N LEU A 5 -35.49 -8.10 -7.72
CA LEU A 5 -34.29 -8.38 -6.90
C LEU A 5 -33.00 -8.44 -7.73
N SER A 6 -33.06 -8.93 -8.98
CA SER A 6 -31.88 -9.04 -9.84
C SER A 6 -31.35 -7.70 -10.36
N LEU A 7 -32.20 -6.71 -10.56
CA LEU A 7 -31.82 -5.36 -11.01
C LEU A 7 -31.24 -4.52 -9.86
N LEU A 8 -31.81 -4.62 -8.66
CA LEU A 8 -31.25 -3.99 -7.47
C LEU A 8 -29.90 -4.60 -7.09
N ALA A 9 -29.77 -5.93 -7.10
CA ALA A 9 -28.49 -6.61 -6.86
C ALA A 9 -27.44 -6.26 -7.92
N ARG A 10 -27.82 -6.12 -9.19
CA ARG A 10 -26.91 -5.68 -10.26
C ARG A 10 -26.49 -4.21 -10.12
N ALA A 11 -27.40 -3.33 -9.71
CA ALA A 11 -27.08 -1.94 -9.43
C ALA A 11 -26.18 -1.77 -8.18
N MET A 12 -26.41 -2.60 -7.15
CA MET A 12 -25.56 -2.63 -5.95
C MET A 12 -24.19 -3.27 -6.24
N ALA A 13 -24.11 -4.32 -7.05
CA ALA A 13 -22.84 -4.90 -7.50
C ALA A 13 -21.98 -3.91 -8.30
N SER A 14 -22.58 -2.91 -8.93
CA SER A 14 -21.86 -1.85 -9.61
C SER A 14 -21.36 -0.73 -8.66
N ALA A 15 -21.96 -0.59 -7.48
CA ALA A 15 -21.63 0.52 -6.56
C ALA A 15 -20.20 0.43 -6.01
N TRP A 16 -19.76 -0.74 -5.58
CA TRP A 16 -18.38 -0.94 -5.14
C TRP A 16 -17.38 -0.73 -6.27
N SER A 17 -17.71 -1.20 -7.49
CA SER A 17 -16.83 -1.05 -8.66
C SER A 17 -16.66 0.43 -9.04
N ALA A 18 -17.77 1.17 -9.11
CA ALA A 18 -17.74 2.61 -9.40
C ALA A 18 -16.96 3.39 -8.31
N ARG A 19 -17.18 3.06 -7.04
CA ARG A 19 -16.46 3.68 -5.91
C ARG A 19 -14.96 3.40 -5.99
N THR A 20 -14.58 2.15 -6.23
CA THR A 20 -13.18 1.75 -6.37
C THR A 20 -12.52 2.42 -7.57
N ALA A 21 -13.21 2.52 -8.71
CA ALA A 21 -12.68 3.18 -9.89
C ALA A 21 -12.42 4.68 -9.66
N ALA A 22 -13.34 5.38 -8.99
CA ALA A 22 -13.17 6.79 -8.65
C ALA A 22 -11.97 7.01 -7.69
N LEU A 23 -11.87 6.19 -6.64
CA LEU A 23 -10.74 6.23 -5.73
C LEU A 23 -9.42 5.94 -6.45
N ARG A 24 -9.40 4.91 -7.30
CA ARG A 24 -8.20 4.52 -8.05
C ARG A 24 -7.69 5.66 -8.91
N ALA A 25 -8.54 6.30 -9.68
CA ALA A 25 -8.14 7.43 -10.54
C ALA A 25 -7.50 8.58 -9.75
N ALA A 26 -8.09 8.94 -8.60
CA ALA A 26 -7.57 10.01 -7.75
C ALA A 26 -6.26 9.61 -7.03
N LEU A 27 -6.15 8.38 -6.56
CA LEU A 27 -4.99 7.88 -5.83
C LEU A 27 -3.79 7.61 -6.74
N GLU A 28 -4.02 7.03 -7.93
CA GLU A 28 -2.96 6.80 -8.94
C GLU A 28 -2.29 8.10 -9.38
N ALA A 29 -3.06 9.19 -9.49
CA ALA A 29 -2.51 10.51 -9.79
C ALA A 29 -1.53 11.02 -8.72
N GLN A 30 -1.58 10.46 -7.50
CA GLN A 30 -0.67 10.75 -6.39
C GLN A 30 0.39 9.65 -6.19
N GLY A 31 0.50 8.70 -7.11
CA GLY A 31 1.44 7.58 -7.03
C GLY A 31 1.03 6.46 -6.06
N LEU A 32 -0.21 6.48 -5.57
CA LEU A 32 -0.81 5.39 -4.78
C LEU A 32 -1.48 4.42 -5.76
N ASP A 33 -0.66 3.64 -6.46
CA ASP A 33 -1.02 2.83 -7.62
C ASP A 33 -1.51 1.41 -7.30
N ILE A 34 -1.59 1.06 -6.02
CA ILE A 34 -2.17 -0.20 -5.54
C ILE A 34 -3.50 0.12 -4.87
N VAL A 35 -4.60 -0.14 -5.58
CA VAL A 35 -5.97 0.09 -5.09
C VAL A 35 -6.80 -1.15 -5.39
N ALA A 36 -7.15 -1.93 -4.37
CA ALA A 36 -7.83 -3.20 -4.52
C ALA A 36 -9.07 -3.30 -3.63
N PRO A 37 -10.26 -3.55 -4.22
CA PRO A 37 -11.47 -3.80 -3.47
C PRO A 37 -11.49 -5.25 -2.96
N LEU A 38 -12.09 -5.44 -1.79
CA LEU A 38 -12.44 -6.73 -1.25
C LEU A 38 -13.68 -6.65 -0.38
N ASN A 39 -14.32 -7.79 -0.15
CA ASN A 39 -15.35 -7.92 0.87
C ASN A 39 -14.70 -8.01 2.25
N LEU A 40 -15.18 -7.22 3.20
CA LEU A 40 -14.62 -7.17 4.56
C LEU A 40 -14.65 -8.54 5.26
N ARG A 41 -15.68 -9.36 4.99
CA ARG A 41 -15.80 -10.73 5.51
C ARG A 41 -14.57 -11.57 5.15
N TRP A 42 -14.10 -11.52 3.90
CA TRP A 42 -12.95 -12.31 3.47
C TRP A 42 -11.68 -12.03 4.25
N TYR A 43 -11.48 -10.77 4.61
CA TYR A 43 -10.38 -10.39 5.49
C TYR A 43 -10.59 -10.90 6.92
N ASN A 44 -11.79 -10.70 7.49
CA ASN A 44 -12.08 -11.09 8.86
C ASN A 44 -12.02 -12.60 9.10
N GLU A 45 -12.24 -13.42 8.05
CA GLU A 45 -12.09 -14.88 8.11
C GLU A 45 -10.64 -15.32 8.36
N VAL A 46 -9.64 -14.56 7.88
CA VAL A 46 -8.23 -14.90 7.98
C VAL A 46 -7.45 -14.05 8.99
N ALA A 47 -8.03 -12.93 9.41
CA ALA A 47 -7.38 -12.00 10.34
C ALA A 47 -7.30 -12.59 11.75
N PRO A 48 -6.19 -12.36 12.48
CA PRO A 48 -6.14 -12.58 13.91
C PRO A 48 -7.27 -11.81 14.61
N GLU A 49 -7.83 -12.37 15.68
CA GLU A 49 -8.97 -11.75 16.38
C GLU A 49 -8.70 -10.29 16.75
N THR A 50 -7.49 -9.98 17.22
CA THR A 50 -7.07 -8.63 17.61
C THR A 50 -6.96 -7.63 16.46
N ALA A 51 -6.94 -8.13 15.21
CA ALA A 51 -6.83 -7.31 14.00
C ALA A 51 -8.08 -7.37 13.12
N ARG A 52 -9.17 -8.01 13.59
CA ARG A 52 -10.44 -7.99 12.88
C ARG A 52 -11.06 -6.60 12.90
N ILE A 53 -11.65 -6.21 11.79
CA ILE A 53 -12.38 -4.96 11.67
C ILE A 53 -13.85 -5.26 12.00
N ALA A 54 -14.34 -4.73 13.11
CA ALA A 54 -15.72 -4.93 13.52
C ALA A 54 -16.68 -4.34 12.47
N PRO A 55 -17.70 -5.10 12.03
CA PRO A 55 -18.75 -4.59 11.18
C PRO A 55 -19.59 -3.56 11.93
N THR A 56 -20.19 -2.61 11.22
CA THR A 56 -21.14 -1.67 11.83
C THR A 56 -22.54 -2.26 11.85
N ALA A 57 -23.34 -1.92 12.85
CA ALA A 57 -24.72 -2.41 12.99
C ALA A 57 -25.65 -1.91 11.87
N ASN A 58 -25.31 -0.78 11.27
CA ASN A 58 -26.11 -0.11 10.24
C ASN A 58 -25.31 -0.06 8.94
N GLY A 59 -25.80 -0.71 7.87
CA GLY A 59 -25.16 -0.72 6.57
C GLY A 59 -24.95 -2.15 6.02
N ALA A 60 -23.88 -2.36 5.28
CA ALA A 60 -23.55 -3.64 4.66
C ALA A 60 -23.02 -4.71 5.65
N GLY A 61 -22.77 -4.32 6.90
CA GLY A 61 -22.33 -5.24 7.95
C GLY A 61 -20.99 -5.92 7.64
N GLU A 62 -20.97 -7.25 7.71
CA GLU A 62 -19.76 -8.04 7.39
C GLU A 62 -19.41 -8.02 5.91
N ASP A 63 -20.39 -7.74 5.02
CA ASP A 63 -20.18 -7.66 3.58
C ASP A 63 -19.78 -6.25 3.10
N ALA A 64 -19.40 -5.36 3.99
CA ALA A 64 -18.97 -4.01 3.65
C ALA A 64 -17.80 -4.01 2.66
N LEU A 65 -17.79 -3.00 1.77
CA LEU A 65 -16.65 -2.77 0.89
C LEU A 65 -15.43 -2.33 1.70
N ALA A 66 -14.36 -3.08 1.59
CA ALA A 66 -13.04 -2.64 1.98
C ALA A 66 -12.20 -2.35 0.74
N VAL A 67 -11.40 -1.27 0.77
CA VAL A 67 -10.46 -0.92 -0.29
C VAL A 67 -9.07 -0.81 0.30
N LEU A 68 -8.19 -1.71 -0.11
CA LEU A 68 -6.78 -1.67 0.24
C LEU A 68 -6.08 -0.63 -0.61
N VAL A 69 -5.30 0.23 0.03
CA VAL A 69 -4.48 1.27 -0.61
C VAL A 69 -3.00 1.01 -0.33
N GLY A 70 -2.20 1.07 -1.37
CA GLY A 70 -0.76 0.92 -1.29
C GLY A 70 -0.06 1.63 -2.46
N ASN A 71 1.25 1.49 -2.50
CA ASN A 71 2.05 2.05 -3.57
C ASN A 71 3.22 1.16 -3.96
N SER A 72 3.62 1.27 -5.23
CA SER A 72 4.91 0.86 -5.75
C SER A 72 5.93 2.02 -5.64
N ARG A 73 7.00 1.98 -6.41
CA ARG A 73 7.92 3.11 -6.56
C ARG A 73 7.27 4.35 -7.18
N ALA A 74 6.08 4.23 -7.76
CA ALA A 74 5.34 5.32 -8.39
C ALA A 74 5.01 6.48 -7.41
N LEU A 75 4.93 6.20 -6.11
CA LEU A 75 4.74 7.23 -5.08
C LEU A 75 5.87 8.26 -5.07
N TRP A 76 7.10 7.85 -5.37
CA TRP A 76 8.29 8.62 -5.04
C TRP A 76 8.37 9.98 -5.74
N PRO A 77 8.14 10.09 -7.07
CA PRO A 77 8.15 11.38 -7.75
C PRO A 77 7.08 12.36 -7.24
N ALA A 78 5.86 11.87 -6.98
CA ALA A 78 4.78 12.71 -6.47
C ALA A 78 5.07 13.19 -5.04
N PHE A 79 5.55 12.28 -4.18
CA PHE A 79 5.94 12.63 -2.82
C PHE A 79 7.09 13.63 -2.78
N THR A 80 8.16 13.45 -3.55
CA THR A 80 9.31 14.38 -3.53
C THR A 80 8.93 15.77 -4.02
N ALA A 81 8.10 15.86 -5.06
CA ALA A 81 7.57 17.14 -5.53
C ALA A 81 6.74 17.87 -4.46
N ALA A 82 5.87 17.13 -3.74
CA ALA A 82 5.09 17.68 -2.64
C ALA A 82 5.96 18.06 -1.43
N HIS A 83 6.95 17.23 -1.09
CA HIS A 83 7.91 17.50 -0.01
C HIS A 83 8.67 18.82 -0.23
N ASP A 84 9.08 19.08 -1.46
CA ASP A 84 9.86 20.26 -1.80
C ASP A 84 9.01 21.54 -1.89
N SER A 85 7.74 21.41 -2.25
CA SER A 85 6.84 22.55 -2.47
C SER A 85 5.93 22.89 -1.29
N ASP A 86 5.69 21.96 -0.37
CA ASP A 86 4.74 22.12 0.74
C ASP A 86 5.42 21.91 2.11
N PRO A 87 5.67 22.99 2.89
CA PRO A 87 6.25 22.88 4.23
C PRO A 87 5.46 21.98 5.19
N ALA A 88 4.13 21.88 5.02
CA ALA A 88 3.31 21.01 5.86
C ALA A 88 3.61 19.51 5.65
N ILE A 89 4.25 19.17 4.52
CA ILE A 89 4.77 17.82 4.23
C ILE A 89 6.25 17.77 4.56
N GLY A 90 7.05 18.73 4.05
CA GLY A 90 8.51 18.73 4.19
C GLY A 90 8.98 18.81 5.64
N ASP A 91 8.25 19.52 6.50
CA ASP A 91 8.58 19.69 7.92
C ASP A 91 7.80 18.73 8.84
N ALA A 92 6.96 17.88 8.30
CA ALA A 92 6.22 16.90 9.07
C ALA A 92 7.15 15.89 9.77
N GLU A 93 6.73 15.39 10.92
CA GLU A 93 7.48 14.35 11.64
C GLU A 93 7.60 13.06 10.82
N HIS A 94 6.52 12.70 10.08
CA HIS A 94 6.44 11.56 9.19
C HIS A 94 5.98 12.04 7.79
N PRO A 95 6.87 12.60 6.95
CA PRO A 95 6.48 13.26 5.71
C PRO A 95 5.70 12.36 4.74
N VAL A 96 6.14 11.11 4.54
CA VAL A 96 5.44 10.16 3.64
C VAL A 96 4.04 9.85 4.18
N ASP A 97 3.88 9.59 5.47
CA ASP A 97 2.58 9.26 6.05
C ASP A 97 1.64 10.47 6.00
N THR A 98 2.17 11.67 6.21
CA THR A 98 1.43 12.93 6.05
C THR A 98 0.96 13.12 4.61
N PHE A 99 1.85 12.89 3.63
CA PHE A 99 1.50 12.95 2.21
C PHE A 99 0.41 11.93 1.85
N VAL A 100 0.60 10.67 2.23
CA VAL A 100 -0.36 9.59 1.97
C VAL A 100 -1.73 9.88 2.59
N ALA A 101 -1.77 10.31 3.84
CA ALA A 101 -3.02 10.65 4.53
C ALA A 101 -3.76 11.81 3.85
N ARG A 102 -3.04 12.80 3.29
CA ARG A 102 -3.65 13.90 2.51
C ARG A 102 -4.19 13.40 1.18
N ALA A 103 -3.42 12.59 0.45
CA ALA A 103 -3.85 12.01 -0.82
C ALA A 103 -5.11 11.15 -0.66
N ILE A 104 -5.17 10.33 0.38
CA ILE A 104 -6.34 9.51 0.70
C ILE A 104 -7.55 10.39 1.01
N ARG A 105 -7.40 11.41 1.88
CA ARG A 105 -8.51 12.32 2.20
C ARG A 105 -9.03 13.05 0.96
N ALA A 106 -8.14 13.55 0.10
CA ALA A 106 -8.52 14.19 -1.15
C ALA A 106 -9.29 13.22 -2.07
N ALA A 107 -8.79 12.01 -2.24
CA ALA A 107 -9.45 10.99 -3.07
C ALA A 107 -10.85 10.60 -2.53
N ILE A 108 -11.03 10.54 -1.21
CA ILE A 108 -12.35 10.31 -0.60
C ILE A 108 -13.30 11.47 -0.93
N ALA A 109 -12.85 12.71 -0.77
CA ALA A 109 -13.65 13.89 -1.06
C ALA A 109 -14.04 13.95 -2.56
N ASP A 110 -13.11 13.71 -3.48
CA ASP A 110 -13.34 13.69 -4.91
C ASP A 110 -14.33 12.58 -5.32
N ALA A 111 -14.16 11.36 -4.77
CA ALA A 111 -15.07 10.26 -5.04
C ALA A 111 -16.48 10.49 -4.47
N SER A 112 -16.62 11.34 -3.46
CA SER A 112 -17.93 11.75 -2.91
C SER A 112 -18.59 12.83 -3.75
N SER A 113 -17.82 13.79 -4.26
CA SER A 113 -18.29 14.93 -5.07
C SER A 113 -18.79 14.52 -6.46
N SER A 114 -18.21 13.49 -7.06
CA SER A 114 -18.55 13.02 -8.40
C SER A 114 -19.98 12.47 -8.55
N ARG A 115 -20.73 12.32 -7.46
CA ARG A 115 -22.14 11.90 -7.43
C ARG A 115 -23.15 13.06 -7.56
N GLY A 116 -22.74 14.31 -7.44
CA GLY A 116 -23.63 15.49 -7.43
C GLY A 116 -24.24 15.86 -8.77
N GLY A 117 -24.00 15.11 -9.86
CA GLY A 117 -24.47 15.43 -11.22
C GLY A 117 -25.73 14.69 -11.69
N SER A 118 -26.35 13.80 -10.94
CA SER A 118 -27.54 13.06 -11.39
C SER A 118 -28.71 13.28 -10.43
N THR A 119 -29.59 14.15 -10.88
CA THR A 119 -31.01 14.30 -10.54
C THR A 119 -31.64 13.39 -9.50
N GLY A 120 -31.96 13.91 -8.33
CA GLY A 120 -33.28 13.69 -7.76
C GLY A 120 -33.49 12.54 -6.80
N MET A 121 -32.47 11.94 -6.16
CA MET A 121 -32.67 11.14 -4.95
C MET A 121 -31.96 11.78 -3.76
N SER A 122 -32.68 12.72 -3.16
CA SER A 122 -32.38 13.29 -1.86
C SER A 122 -32.39 12.19 -0.80
N GLY A 123 -31.31 12.07 -0.01
CA GLY A 123 -31.43 11.46 1.32
C GLY A 123 -30.56 10.27 1.66
N CYS A 124 -29.51 9.90 0.92
CA CYS A 124 -28.47 9.02 1.46
C CYS A 124 -27.26 9.89 1.82
N ASP A 125 -27.11 10.22 3.09
CA ASP A 125 -25.85 10.73 3.63
C ASP A 125 -24.75 9.71 3.32
N VAL A 126 -23.93 10.00 2.30
CA VAL A 126 -22.74 9.18 2.01
C VAL A 126 -21.80 9.37 3.19
N ARG A 127 -21.65 8.34 3.99
CA ARG A 127 -20.72 8.36 5.12
C ARG A 127 -19.30 8.27 4.59
N ASP A 128 -18.42 9.05 5.19
CA ASP A 128 -16.98 8.89 4.97
C ASP A 128 -16.56 7.48 5.40
N PRO A 129 -15.63 6.85 4.68
CA PRO A 129 -15.14 5.53 5.06
C PRO A 129 -14.37 5.61 6.37
N ARG A 130 -14.39 4.51 7.12
CA ARG A 130 -13.44 4.31 8.22
C ARG A 130 -12.06 4.06 7.62
N VAL A 131 -11.06 4.80 8.11
CA VAL A 131 -9.67 4.68 7.66
C VAL A 131 -8.86 3.93 8.72
N PHE A 132 -8.11 2.94 8.26
CA PHE A 132 -7.18 2.15 9.05
C PHE A 132 -5.80 2.27 8.43
N ASP A 133 -4.95 3.09 9.02
CA ASP A 133 -3.57 3.29 8.57
C ASP A 133 -2.69 2.10 8.96
N SER A 134 -1.77 1.68 8.10
CA SER A 134 -0.93 0.50 8.32
C SER A 134 0.00 0.61 9.54
N HIS A 135 0.28 1.82 9.99
CA HIS A 135 1.15 2.11 11.12
C HIS A 135 0.38 2.35 12.43
N ASP A 136 -0.95 2.46 12.38
CA ASP A 136 -1.77 2.69 13.57
C ASP A 136 -2.06 1.37 14.29
N THR A 137 -1.37 1.16 15.41
CA THR A 137 -1.53 -0.02 16.27
C THR A 137 -2.41 0.23 17.49
N SER A 138 -3.13 1.35 17.52
CA SER A 138 -4.07 1.70 18.60
C SER A 138 -5.19 0.64 18.71
N PRO A 139 -5.79 0.47 19.88
CA PRO A 139 -6.90 -0.45 20.05
C PRO A 139 -8.04 -0.18 19.06
N GLY A 140 -8.44 -1.23 18.31
CA GLY A 140 -9.48 -1.15 17.29
C GLY A 140 -9.03 -0.52 15.95
N LYS A 141 -7.75 -0.17 15.81
CA LYS A 141 -7.15 0.35 14.56
C LYS A 141 -6.18 -0.62 13.91
N LEU A 142 -5.67 -1.59 14.66
CA LEU A 142 -4.75 -2.58 14.14
C LEU A 142 -5.36 -3.39 13.00
N VAL A 143 -4.65 -3.46 11.88
CA VAL A 143 -5.01 -4.27 10.70
C VAL A 143 -3.84 -5.15 10.29
N ALA A 144 -4.09 -6.44 10.09
CA ALA A 144 -3.13 -7.37 9.49
C ALA A 144 -3.05 -7.13 7.96
N ILE A 145 -2.54 -5.97 7.58
CA ILE A 145 -2.65 -5.41 6.22
C ILE A 145 -2.01 -6.31 5.15
N GLN A 146 -0.96 -7.06 5.48
CA GLN A 146 -0.34 -8.04 4.57
C GLN A 146 -1.27 -9.24 4.29
N ARG A 147 -2.01 -9.72 5.30
CA ARG A 147 -3.03 -10.76 5.10
C ARG A 147 -4.18 -10.23 4.24
N MET A 148 -4.58 -8.97 4.47
CA MET A 148 -5.57 -8.33 3.62
C MET A 148 -5.12 -8.22 2.17
N ALA A 149 -3.87 -7.83 1.91
CA ALA A 149 -3.31 -7.78 0.56
C ALA A 149 -3.30 -9.16 -0.13
N HIS A 150 -3.05 -10.22 0.64
CA HIS A 150 -3.11 -11.58 0.14
C HIS A 150 -4.53 -12.00 -0.26
N VAL A 151 -5.51 -11.74 0.60
CA VAL A 151 -6.92 -12.05 0.35
C VAL A 151 -7.52 -11.21 -0.77
N ALA A 152 -7.07 -9.95 -0.89
CA ALA A 152 -7.48 -9.05 -1.97
C ALA A 152 -6.84 -9.39 -3.33
N GLY A 153 -6.03 -10.44 -3.42
CA GLY A 153 -5.38 -10.84 -4.67
C GLY A 153 -4.22 -9.92 -5.10
N VAL A 154 -3.73 -9.04 -4.21
CA VAL A 154 -2.71 -8.03 -4.52
C VAL A 154 -1.30 -8.60 -4.47
N ALA A 155 -0.98 -9.32 -3.41
CA ALA A 155 0.38 -9.83 -3.20
C ALA A 155 0.36 -11.13 -2.41
N HIS A 156 1.23 -12.06 -2.77
CA HIS A 156 1.46 -13.25 -1.96
C HIS A 156 2.13 -12.87 -0.65
N LEU A 157 1.58 -13.34 0.47
CA LEU A 157 2.22 -13.21 1.78
C LEU A 157 3.12 -14.43 2.02
N ASP A 158 4.42 -14.22 2.01
CA ASP A 158 5.37 -15.20 2.53
C ASP A 158 5.48 -15.06 4.06
N GLU A 159 4.82 -15.96 4.78
CA GLU A 159 4.74 -15.90 6.25
C GLU A 159 6.08 -16.16 6.93
N LYS A 160 7.04 -16.83 6.26
CA LYS A 160 8.33 -17.16 6.82
C LYS A 160 9.24 -15.94 6.97
N CYS A 161 9.25 -15.07 5.96
CA CYS A 161 10.06 -13.85 5.97
C CYS A 161 9.24 -12.57 6.02
N HIS A 162 7.91 -12.67 6.22
CA HIS A 162 6.97 -11.56 6.33
C HIS A 162 7.01 -10.60 5.13
N LEU A 163 7.21 -11.15 3.92
CA LEU A 163 7.18 -10.38 2.68
C LEU A 163 5.83 -10.49 1.98
N SER A 164 5.30 -9.36 1.56
CA SER A 164 4.24 -9.29 0.56
C SER A 164 4.89 -9.18 -0.82
N ILE A 165 4.65 -10.16 -1.70
CA ILE A 165 5.30 -10.25 -3.02
C ILE A 165 4.24 -10.07 -4.10
N HIS A 166 4.26 -8.91 -4.75
CA HIS A 166 3.34 -8.54 -5.81
C HIS A 166 3.83 -9.11 -7.16
N GLU A 167 2.92 -9.54 -8.04
CA GLU A 167 3.29 -10.14 -9.32
C GLU A 167 4.20 -9.25 -10.17
N LYS A 168 3.85 -7.97 -10.33
CA LYS A 168 4.59 -7.00 -11.15
C LYS A 168 5.74 -6.33 -10.38
N HIS A 169 5.50 -5.94 -9.13
CA HIS A 169 6.44 -5.09 -8.38
C HIS A 169 7.34 -5.89 -7.43
N GLY A 170 7.19 -7.22 -7.42
CA GLY A 170 7.91 -8.05 -6.46
C GLY A 170 7.63 -7.60 -5.01
N PRO A 171 8.61 -7.65 -4.12
CA PRO A 171 8.46 -7.19 -2.74
C PRO A 171 8.55 -5.65 -2.59
N TRP A 172 8.67 -4.90 -3.71
CA TRP A 172 8.86 -3.45 -3.71
C TRP A 172 7.55 -2.69 -3.72
N ILE A 173 6.69 -3.03 -2.77
CA ILE A 173 5.42 -2.37 -2.50
C ILE A 173 5.36 -1.91 -1.04
N ALA A 174 4.54 -0.90 -0.76
CA ALA A 174 4.14 -0.54 0.59
C ALA A 174 2.62 -0.50 0.69
N LEU A 175 2.09 -1.19 1.68
CA LEU A 175 0.67 -1.18 2.01
C LEU A 175 0.44 -0.04 3.00
N ARG A 176 -0.50 0.88 2.70
CA ARG A 176 -0.63 2.16 3.40
C ARG A 176 -1.85 2.24 4.30
N ALA A 177 -3.00 1.90 3.75
CA ALA A 177 -4.25 2.01 4.49
C ALA A 177 -5.33 1.07 3.95
N VAL A 178 -6.38 0.94 4.75
CA VAL A 178 -7.64 0.29 4.37
C VAL A 178 -8.77 1.28 4.58
N LEU A 179 -9.62 1.43 3.55
CA LEU A 179 -10.83 2.25 3.59
C LEU A 179 -12.05 1.32 3.67
N VAL A 180 -12.84 1.41 4.71
CA VAL A 180 -14.05 0.59 4.88
C VAL A 180 -15.29 1.45 4.70
N PHE A 181 -16.07 1.16 3.67
CA PHE A 181 -17.33 1.82 3.35
C PHE A 181 -18.50 1.00 3.91
N ASP A 182 -18.95 1.38 5.07
CA ASP A 182 -20.00 0.65 5.80
C ASP A 182 -21.37 0.66 5.11
N ASP A 183 -21.60 1.61 4.21
CA ASP A 183 -22.85 1.80 3.44
C ASP A 183 -22.83 1.14 2.05
N ILE A 184 -21.72 0.54 1.65
CA ILE A 184 -21.53 -0.09 0.34
C ILE A 184 -21.21 -1.57 0.53
N GLU A 185 -22.00 -2.45 -0.10
CA GLU A 185 -21.63 -3.86 -0.18
C GLU A 185 -20.40 -4.05 -1.06
N GLY A 186 -19.46 -4.87 -0.58
CA GLY A 186 -18.26 -5.24 -1.30
C GLY A 186 -18.51 -6.23 -2.45
N PRO A 187 -17.47 -6.65 -3.17
CA PRO A 187 -17.59 -7.65 -4.20
C PRO A 187 -18.11 -8.99 -3.63
N ASP A 188 -18.92 -9.68 -4.41
CA ASP A 188 -19.39 -11.03 -4.12
C ASP A 188 -18.34 -12.10 -4.50
N GLU A 189 -18.58 -13.37 -4.19
CA GLU A 189 -17.66 -14.47 -4.48
C GLU A 189 -17.34 -14.64 -5.98
N ALA A 190 -18.25 -14.27 -6.88
CA ALA A 190 -18.00 -14.32 -8.31
C ALA A 190 -16.97 -13.28 -8.78
N ASN A 191 -16.80 -12.22 -7.99
CA ASN A 191 -15.85 -11.13 -8.21
C ASN A 191 -14.64 -11.20 -7.27
N ARG A 192 -14.49 -12.28 -6.50
CA ARG A 192 -13.33 -12.49 -5.63
C ARG A 192 -12.07 -12.66 -6.46
N ALA A 193 -11.06 -11.87 -6.17
CA ALA A 193 -9.76 -12.01 -6.81
C ALA A 193 -9.13 -13.38 -6.46
N SER A 194 -8.42 -13.96 -7.42
CA SER A 194 -7.65 -15.18 -7.17
C SER A 194 -6.51 -14.94 -6.19
N THR A 195 -6.23 -15.93 -5.36
CA THR A 195 -5.07 -15.88 -4.45
C THR A 195 -3.78 -15.73 -5.27
N PRO A 196 -2.91 -14.75 -4.94
CA PRO A 196 -1.68 -14.56 -5.65
C PRO A 196 -0.77 -15.79 -5.55
N PRO A 197 -0.14 -16.23 -6.65
CA PRO A 197 0.75 -17.37 -6.63
C PRO A 197 1.97 -17.08 -5.73
N ASN A 198 2.50 -18.14 -5.10
CA ASN A 198 3.75 -18.04 -4.35
C ASN A 198 4.95 -18.10 -5.31
N PRO A 199 5.66 -17.00 -5.59
CA PRO A 199 6.76 -17.01 -6.54
C PRO A 199 8.00 -17.76 -6.02
N LEU A 200 8.08 -18.02 -4.71
CA LEU A 200 9.18 -18.76 -4.09
C LEU A 200 8.92 -20.28 -4.02
N ALA A 201 7.67 -20.71 -4.23
CA ALA A 201 7.33 -22.15 -4.17
C ALA A 201 7.93 -22.95 -5.32
N THR A 202 8.03 -22.36 -6.51
CA THR A 202 8.53 -23.01 -7.72
C THR A 202 10.00 -22.70 -8.01
N ASN A 203 10.65 -21.87 -7.20
CA ASN A 203 12.04 -21.46 -7.37
C ASN A 203 12.85 -21.72 -6.08
N ALA A 204 13.35 -22.94 -5.94
CA ALA A 204 14.12 -23.36 -4.76
C ALA A 204 15.38 -22.51 -4.53
N ALA A 205 16.04 -22.04 -5.61
CA ALA A 205 17.21 -21.18 -5.49
C ALA A 205 16.83 -19.79 -4.95
N ALA A 206 15.74 -19.19 -5.42
CA ALA A 206 15.23 -17.93 -4.85
C ALA A 206 14.81 -18.12 -3.39
N ARG A 207 14.13 -19.22 -3.06
CA ARG A 207 13.74 -19.53 -1.68
C ARG A 207 14.97 -19.59 -0.76
N SER A 208 16.01 -20.33 -1.18
CA SER A 208 17.26 -20.47 -0.39
C SER A 208 17.96 -19.13 -0.17
N ARG A 209 18.01 -18.27 -1.21
CA ARG A 209 18.59 -16.92 -1.08
C ARG A 209 17.81 -16.03 -0.11
N VAL A 210 16.48 -16.04 -0.22
CA VAL A 210 15.62 -15.25 0.67
C VAL A 210 15.78 -15.73 2.13
N ASP A 211 15.78 -17.05 2.34
CA ASP A 211 15.97 -17.63 3.67
C ASP A 211 17.32 -17.24 4.29
N ALA A 212 18.41 -17.32 3.52
CA ALA A 212 19.74 -16.91 3.98
C ALA A 212 19.80 -15.40 4.27
N ALA A 213 19.26 -14.56 3.39
CA ALA A 213 19.22 -13.11 3.60
C ALA A 213 18.38 -12.75 4.84
N PHE A 214 17.25 -13.42 5.04
CA PHE A 214 16.38 -13.20 6.20
C PHE A 214 17.06 -13.60 7.51
N ALA A 215 17.71 -14.77 7.55
CA ALA A 215 18.48 -15.21 8.71
C ALA A 215 19.58 -14.19 9.04
N PHE A 216 20.34 -13.72 8.06
CA PHE A 216 21.37 -12.70 8.23
C PHE A 216 20.79 -11.34 8.71
N ALA A 217 19.60 -10.95 8.23
CA ALA A 217 18.95 -9.76 8.71
C ALA A 217 18.53 -9.86 10.19
N LEU A 218 18.05 -11.03 10.61
CA LEU A 218 17.70 -11.28 12.01
C LEU A 218 18.91 -11.25 12.95
N GLU A 219 20.08 -11.80 12.53
CA GLU A 219 21.31 -11.72 13.30
C GLU A 219 21.69 -10.26 13.63
N GLY A 220 21.45 -9.33 12.69
CA GLY A 220 21.70 -7.91 12.91
C GLY A 220 20.82 -7.26 13.99
N TYR A 221 19.70 -7.87 14.39
CA TYR A 221 18.94 -7.39 15.55
C TYR A 221 19.60 -7.70 16.88
N ALA A 222 20.29 -8.82 16.96
CA ALA A 222 20.97 -9.25 18.18
C ALA A 222 22.32 -8.55 18.40
N ASP A 223 22.90 -7.92 17.36
CA ASP A 223 24.18 -7.25 17.39
C ASP A 223 24.05 -5.73 17.42
N PRO A 224 24.31 -5.07 18.55
CA PRO A 224 24.29 -3.59 18.65
C PRO A 224 25.29 -2.90 17.73
N SER A 225 26.43 -3.56 17.40
CA SER A 225 27.48 -2.98 16.55
C SER A 225 27.08 -2.91 15.08
N ALA A 226 26.14 -3.74 14.64
CA ALA A 226 25.60 -3.76 13.28
C ALA A 226 24.60 -2.62 12.98
N SER A 227 24.41 -1.67 13.89
CA SER A 227 23.33 -0.67 13.81
C SER A 227 23.35 0.19 12.54
N ALA A 228 24.53 0.57 12.03
CA ALA A 228 24.68 1.43 10.86
C ALA A 228 24.31 0.74 9.53
N GLU A 229 24.46 -0.57 9.45
CA GLU A 229 24.24 -1.37 8.22
C GLU A 229 22.99 -2.25 8.30
N ARG A 230 22.30 -2.26 9.43
CA ARG A 230 21.14 -3.12 9.68
C ARG A 230 20.05 -2.98 8.63
N TRP A 231 19.78 -1.77 8.17
CA TRP A 231 18.78 -1.50 7.16
C TRP A 231 19.13 -2.15 5.80
N GLN A 232 20.41 -2.22 5.44
CA GLN A 232 20.86 -2.83 4.19
C GLN A 232 20.59 -4.34 4.18
N ARG A 233 20.64 -5.01 5.32
CA ARG A 233 20.30 -6.43 5.45
C ARG A 233 18.83 -6.68 5.13
N TRP A 234 17.91 -5.78 5.55
CA TRP A 234 16.49 -5.85 5.20
C TRP A 234 16.22 -5.56 3.72
N VAL A 235 16.97 -4.65 3.12
CA VAL A 235 16.95 -4.41 1.68
C VAL A 235 17.39 -5.67 0.92
N ALA A 236 18.44 -6.33 1.38
CA ALA A 236 18.93 -7.58 0.79
C ALA A 236 17.90 -8.72 0.81
N VAL A 237 17.05 -8.81 1.84
CA VAL A 237 15.93 -9.78 1.87
C VAL A 237 14.96 -9.55 0.70
N ARG A 238 14.63 -8.29 0.40
CA ARG A 238 13.76 -7.95 -0.74
C ARG A 238 14.46 -8.19 -2.07
N ASP A 239 15.71 -7.76 -2.21
CA ASP A 239 16.49 -7.98 -3.43
C ASP A 239 16.65 -9.48 -3.74
N ALA A 240 16.80 -10.34 -2.73
CA ALA A 240 16.99 -11.79 -2.87
C ALA A 240 15.82 -12.53 -3.56
N VAL A 241 14.61 -11.96 -3.57
CA VAL A 241 13.43 -12.54 -4.24
C VAL A 241 13.67 -12.67 -5.75
N HIS A 242 14.34 -11.69 -6.35
CA HIS A 242 14.53 -11.59 -7.81
C HIS A 242 16.00 -11.56 -8.23
N ALA A 243 16.93 -11.83 -7.31
CA ALA A 243 18.35 -11.89 -7.68
C ALA A 243 18.58 -12.93 -8.77
N ASP A 244 19.29 -12.52 -9.82
CA ASP A 244 19.72 -13.42 -10.87
C ASP A 244 20.97 -14.18 -10.37
N PRO A 245 20.97 -15.53 -10.36
CA PRO A 245 22.16 -16.29 -9.98
C PRO A 245 23.38 -16.03 -10.86
N ALA A 246 23.16 -15.61 -12.11
CA ALA A 246 24.22 -15.31 -13.05
C ALA A 246 24.73 -13.86 -12.94
N ASP A 247 23.93 -12.97 -12.35
CA ASP A 247 24.25 -11.55 -12.16
C ASP A 247 23.61 -11.01 -10.88
N GLU A 248 24.31 -11.12 -9.78
CA GLU A 248 23.85 -10.62 -8.48
C GLU A 248 23.67 -9.09 -8.43
N THR A 249 24.21 -8.36 -9.41
CA THR A 249 24.04 -6.91 -9.51
C THR A 249 22.68 -6.53 -10.12
N ARG A 250 22.02 -7.46 -10.78
CA ARG A 250 20.74 -7.25 -11.44
C ARG A 250 19.61 -7.13 -10.40
N LYS A 251 19.15 -5.92 -10.24
CA LYS A 251 18.02 -5.59 -9.35
C LYS A 251 16.67 -5.81 -10.05
N HIS A 252 15.61 -6.00 -9.26
CA HIS A 252 14.25 -6.03 -9.79
C HIS A 252 13.95 -4.72 -10.57
N PRO A 253 13.37 -4.77 -11.78
CA PRO A 253 13.10 -3.57 -12.60
C PRO A 253 12.18 -2.56 -11.90
N GLU A 254 11.29 -3.04 -11.03
CA GLU A 254 10.37 -2.22 -10.23
C GLU A 254 10.89 -1.93 -8.81
N ARG A 255 12.17 -2.17 -8.55
CA ARG A 255 12.81 -1.82 -7.27
C ARG A 255 12.63 -0.33 -6.98
N TYR A 256 12.45 0.01 -5.73
CA TYR A 256 12.46 1.40 -5.30
C TYR A 256 13.73 2.12 -5.75
N TYR A 257 13.61 3.41 -6.07
CA TYR A 257 14.77 4.25 -6.36
C TYR A 257 15.73 4.25 -5.17
N GLU A 258 17.00 4.47 -5.41
CA GLU A 258 18.02 4.34 -4.36
C GLU A 258 17.81 5.32 -3.20
N ASP A 259 17.41 6.54 -3.50
CA ASP A 259 17.06 7.55 -2.52
C ASP A 259 15.77 7.19 -1.76
N GLN A 260 14.77 6.60 -2.44
CA GLN A 260 13.57 6.05 -1.81
C GLN A 260 13.89 4.91 -0.85
N VAL A 261 14.80 4.00 -1.24
CA VAL A 261 15.27 2.92 -0.36
C VAL A 261 15.94 3.51 0.88
N ARG A 262 16.87 4.46 0.70
CA ARG A 262 17.55 5.13 1.81
C ARG A 262 16.57 5.83 2.74
N TYR A 263 15.57 6.51 2.19
CA TYR A 263 14.53 7.14 2.97
C TYR A 263 13.77 6.13 3.83
N HIS A 264 13.21 5.08 3.22
CA HIS A 264 12.36 4.13 3.93
C HIS A 264 13.09 3.28 4.96
N TYR A 265 14.36 2.95 4.74
CA TYR A 265 15.09 2.03 5.58
C TYR A 265 16.07 2.71 6.54
N ASN A 266 16.58 3.88 6.20
CA ASN A 266 17.56 4.60 7.02
C ASN A 266 16.93 5.63 7.98
N CYS A 267 15.66 6.00 7.77
CA CYS A 267 14.96 6.97 8.62
C CYS A 267 14.63 6.48 10.02
N GLN A 268 14.68 5.20 10.28
CA GLN A 268 14.19 4.63 11.54
C GLN A 268 15.17 4.81 12.72
N THR A 269 16.28 5.49 12.54
CA THR A 269 17.38 5.53 13.51
C THR A 269 17.66 6.90 14.17
N GLY A 270 16.63 7.74 14.39
CA GLY A 270 16.75 8.93 15.27
C GLY A 270 16.75 10.31 14.59
N GLY A 271 16.59 11.39 15.38
CA GLY A 271 16.29 12.76 14.92
C GLY A 271 17.26 13.37 13.90
N ASP A 272 18.57 13.10 14.01
CA ASP A 272 19.57 13.58 13.03
C ASP A 272 19.47 12.86 11.67
N ALA A 273 18.89 11.65 11.62
CA ALA A 273 18.68 10.94 10.38
C ALA A 273 17.64 11.65 9.50
N ARG A 274 16.60 12.23 10.09
CA ARG A 274 15.56 13.00 9.38
C ARG A 274 16.11 14.27 8.72
N ALA A 275 17.02 14.99 9.41
CA ALA A 275 17.69 16.15 8.83
C ALA A 275 18.57 15.75 7.63
N ARG A 276 19.37 14.69 7.78
CA ARG A 276 20.22 14.16 6.70
C ARG A 276 19.44 13.67 5.50
N ILE A 277 18.21 13.18 5.70
CA ILE A 277 17.33 12.73 4.62
C ILE A 277 16.72 13.92 3.89
N ARG A 278 16.25 14.95 4.60
CA ARG A 278 15.83 16.21 3.99
C ARG A 278 16.93 16.79 3.13
N ASP A 279 18.16 16.82 3.63
CA ASP A 279 19.31 17.31 2.89
C ASP A 279 19.67 16.40 1.70
N GLY A 280 19.53 15.08 1.85
CA GLY A 280 19.71 14.10 0.79
C GLY A 280 18.65 14.21 -0.30
N LEU A 281 17.38 14.41 0.06
CA LEU A 281 16.28 14.64 -0.90
C LEU A 281 16.47 15.96 -1.66
N ARG A 282 16.86 17.03 -0.99
CA ARG A 282 17.17 18.33 -1.63
C ARG A 282 18.36 18.22 -2.58
N ALA A 283 19.42 17.53 -2.17
CA ALA A 283 20.58 17.27 -3.03
C ALA A 283 20.24 16.43 -4.26
N TYR A 284 19.35 15.42 -4.09
CA TYR A 284 18.87 14.59 -5.18
C TYR A 284 17.98 15.35 -6.17
N ALA A 285 17.05 16.16 -5.68
CA ALA A 285 16.24 17.03 -6.51
C ALA A 285 17.10 17.96 -7.37
N ALA A 286 18.15 18.53 -6.78
CA ALA A 286 19.12 19.38 -7.49
C ALA A 286 19.91 18.64 -8.57
N THR A 287 20.27 17.37 -8.34
CA THR A 287 20.98 16.54 -9.33
C THR A 287 20.06 16.07 -10.46
N ARG A 288 18.78 15.82 -10.18
CA ARG A 288 17.77 15.41 -11.15
C ARG A 288 17.48 16.55 -12.14
N VAL A 289 17.29 17.77 -11.64
CA VAL A 289 17.06 18.96 -12.48
C VAL A 289 18.25 19.21 -13.43
N ARG A 290 19.49 18.99 -12.96
CA ARG A 290 20.68 19.11 -13.82
C ARG A 290 20.73 18.05 -14.93
N LYS A 291 20.38 16.80 -14.61
CA LYS A 291 20.38 15.71 -15.58
C LYS A 291 19.33 15.88 -16.65
N GLU A 292 18.12 16.31 -16.28
CA GLU A 292 17.03 16.63 -17.23
C GLU A 292 17.41 17.82 -18.15
N ALA A 293 18.18 18.80 -17.63
CA ALA A 293 18.68 19.92 -18.44
C ALA A 293 19.85 19.54 -19.38
N ASP A 294 20.64 18.53 -19.01
CA ASP A 294 21.75 18.03 -19.85
C ASP A 294 21.27 17.05 -20.93
N ASP A 295 20.12 16.35 -20.73
CA ASP A 295 19.51 15.45 -21.70
C ASP A 295 18.66 16.19 -22.76
N ASP A 296 18.34 17.48 -22.56
CA ASP A 296 17.62 18.36 -23.50
C ASP A 296 18.53 19.21 -24.42
N VAL A 297 19.85 19.01 -24.40
CA VAL A 297 20.86 19.66 -25.25
C VAL A 297 21.51 18.65 -26.17
#